data_b12c5628de810a4676d85c5577737bfa
#
_entry.id   b12c5628de810a4676d85c5577737bfa
#
_cell.length_a   1.000
_cell.length_b   1.000
_cell.length_c   1.000
_cell.angle_alpha   90.00
_cell.angle_beta   90.00
_cell.angle_gamma   90.00
#
_symmetry.space_group_name_H-M   'P 1'
#
loop_
_entity.id
_entity.type
_entity.pdbx_description
1 polymer ?
#
loop_
_entity_poly.entity_id
_entity_poly.type
_entity_poly.pdbx_seq_one_letter_code
_entity_poly.pdbx_strand_id
1 'polypeptide(L)'
;HCDYADEMGRQKMYMLVREMLGNAWLPAELVPRCLDVLLRLSSGQRDFLQMVVELVQALDAEMDEFDDDADTSVRQALSWHQRVAVDGNQSQAMTLSPEQAANKAALDARRLLIVRSMLERIACSLQDDASLEGLIQEPIVPTVQSRDAALREQGLVCLGLCSLLDAKTALVTFPLLLNQIQRASGSILARCVECLFDLTIVQGIDSLCAQSADVAAQNEFDGDREQGMRFARQQMIGFLLSLLEHDDSH
;
A
#
# COMPACT_ATOMS: atom_id res chain seq x y z
N HIS A 1 -14.07 21.81 25.01
CA HIS A 1 -14.32 22.44 23.71
C HIS A 1 -12.99 23.01 23.21
N CYS A 2 -12.27 22.32 22.34
CA CYS A 2 -11.13 22.93 21.66
C CYS A 2 -11.69 23.81 20.54
N ASP A 3 -11.32 25.10 20.57
CA ASP A 3 -11.65 26.02 19.49
C ASP A 3 -10.64 25.79 18.35
N TYR A 4 -11.06 25.04 17.33
CA TYR A 4 -10.24 24.76 16.14
C TYR A 4 -10.10 26.01 15.22
N ALA A 5 -10.73 27.13 15.54
CA ALA A 5 -10.55 28.39 14.84
C ALA A 5 -9.24 29.11 15.25
N ASP A 6 -8.67 28.76 16.41
CA ASP A 6 -7.40 29.33 16.88
C ASP A 6 -6.21 28.61 16.24
N GLU A 7 -5.45 29.32 15.41
CA GLU A 7 -4.24 28.81 14.72
C GLU A 7 -3.19 28.27 15.70
N MET A 8 -2.99 28.97 16.80
CA MET A 8 -2.04 28.56 17.84
C MET A 8 -2.47 27.25 18.51
N GLY A 9 -3.77 27.08 18.74
CA GLY A 9 -4.36 25.85 19.28
C GLY A 9 -4.20 24.67 18.29
N ARG A 10 -4.42 24.91 17.00
CA ARG A 10 -4.23 23.89 15.95
C ARG A 10 -2.78 23.42 15.87
N GLN A 11 -1.83 24.34 15.86
CA GLN A 11 -0.40 24.00 15.82
C GLN A 11 0.04 23.18 17.05
N LYS A 12 -0.39 23.55 18.24
CA LYS A 12 -0.09 22.81 19.47
C LYS A 12 -0.69 21.40 19.43
N MET A 13 -1.92 21.26 18.95
CA MET A 13 -2.58 19.98 18.83
C MET A 13 -1.88 19.09 17.78
N TYR A 14 -1.47 19.67 16.64
CA TYR A 14 -0.68 18.98 15.62
C TYR A 14 0.64 18.44 16.21
N MET A 15 1.38 19.26 16.92
CA MET A 15 2.63 18.84 17.56
C MET A 15 2.42 17.72 18.57
N LEU A 16 1.37 17.80 19.39
CA LEU A 16 1.02 16.74 20.33
C LEU A 16 0.68 15.41 19.62
N VAL A 17 -0.15 15.46 18.58
CA VAL A 17 -0.53 14.27 17.84
C VAL A 17 0.67 13.66 17.11
N ARG A 18 1.56 14.50 16.55
CA ARG A 18 2.83 14.06 15.94
C ARG A 18 3.70 13.32 16.96
N GLU A 19 3.91 13.90 18.15
CA GLU A 19 4.66 13.26 19.22
C GLU A 19 4.03 11.92 19.67
N MET A 20 2.70 11.88 19.78
CA MET A 20 1.98 10.64 20.10
C MET A 20 2.19 9.58 19.03
N LEU A 21 2.12 9.92 17.75
CA LEU A 21 2.27 8.97 16.64
C LEU A 21 3.72 8.48 16.49
N GLY A 22 4.71 9.31 16.84
CA GLY A 22 6.13 8.93 16.93
C GLY A 22 6.43 8.00 18.12
N ASN A 23 5.58 7.98 19.15
CA ASN A 23 5.81 7.16 20.32
C ASN A 23 5.54 5.68 20.04
N ALA A 24 6.59 4.83 20.14
CA ALA A 24 6.50 3.39 19.93
C ALA A 24 5.51 2.68 20.88
N TRP A 25 5.22 3.25 22.05
CA TRP A 25 4.30 2.70 23.04
C TRP A 25 2.84 3.03 22.79
N LEU A 26 2.51 3.90 21.80
CA LEU A 26 1.14 4.19 21.48
C LEU A 26 0.43 2.94 20.97
N PRO A 27 -0.68 2.48 21.58
CA PRO A 27 -1.45 1.36 21.10
C PRO A 27 -1.88 1.54 19.64
N ALA A 28 -1.79 0.47 18.84
CA ALA A 28 -2.14 0.50 17.41
C ALA A 28 -3.56 1.02 17.14
N GLU A 29 -4.50 0.72 18.05
CA GLU A 29 -5.91 1.13 17.97
C GLU A 29 -6.11 2.66 18.06
N LEU A 30 -5.15 3.38 18.64
CA LEU A 30 -5.21 4.83 18.76
C LEU A 30 -4.65 5.55 17.53
N VAL A 31 -3.86 4.89 16.70
CA VAL A 31 -3.30 5.50 15.48
C VAL A 31 -4.41 6.02 14.56
N PRO A 32 -5.47 5.26 14.22
CA PRO A 32 -6.57 5.79 13.41
C PRO A 32 -7.25 7.00 14.05
N ARG A 33 -7.35 7.03 15.39
CA ARG A 33 -7.96 8.17 16.11
C ARG A 33 -7.10 9.43 16.05
N CYS A 34 -5.78 9.27 16.12
CA CYS A 34 -4.85 10.38 15.90
C CYS A 34 -4.99 10.95 14.47
N LEU A 35 -5.14 10.09 13.45
CA LEU A 35 -5.39 10.52 12.06
C LEU A 35 -6.75 11.22 11.92
N ASP A 36 -7.80 10.79 12.64
CA ASP A 36 -9.10 11.49 12.68
C ASP A 36 -8.94 12.93 13.21
N VAL A 37 -8.08 13.13 14.22
CA VAL A 37 -7.75 14.46 14.75
C VAL A 37 -6.99 15.29 13.71
N LEU A 38 -5.95 14.72 13.07
CA LEU A 38 -5.19 15.42 12.03
C LEU A 38 -6.09 15.84 10.87
N LEU A 39 -7.00 14.97 10.42
CA LEU A 39 -7.96 15.28 9.37
C LEU A 39 -8.87 16.47 9.74
N ARG A 40 -9.24 16.60 11.02
CA ARG A 40 -10.05 17.74 11.50
C ARG A 40 -9.23 19.01 11.70
N LEU A 41 -7.95 18.90 11.94
CA LEU A 41 -7.03 20.05 12.08
C LEU A 41 -6.65 20.61 10.71
N SER A 42 -6.63 19.78 9.67
CA SER A 42 -6.25 20.16 8.32
C SER A 42 -7.30 21.07 7.68
N SER A 43 -6.85 21.94 6.79
CA SER A 43 -7.71 22.83 5.99
C SER A 43 -8.40 22.11 4.83
N GLY A 44 -7.93 20.90 4.48
CA GLY A 44 -8.45 20.06 3.39
C GLY A 44 -7.63 18.79 3.22
N GLN A 45 -8.03 17.94 2.26
CA GLN A 45 -7.36 16.65 2.04
C GLN A 45 -5.87 16.78 1.69
N ARG A 46 -5.49 17.78 0.89
CA ARG A 46 -4.08 18.00 0.51
C ARG A 46 -3.22 18.38 1.71
N ASP A 47 -3.72 19.26 2.57
CA ASP A 47 -3.06 19.65 3.81
C ASP A 47 -2.91 18.47 4.77
N PHE A 48 -3.97 17.67 4.93
CA PHE A 48 -3.92 16.42 5.69
C PHE A 48 -2.86 15.45 5.15
N LEU A 49 -2.80 15.25 3.83
CA LEU A 49 -1.80 14.40 3.19
C LEU A 49 -0.39 14.89 3.49
N GLN A 50 -0.13 16.19 3.33
CA GLN A 50 1.17 16.76 3.61
C GLN A 50 1.59 16.56 5.07
N MET A 51 0.68 16.76 6.02
CA MET A 51 0.94 16.50 7.45
C MET A 51 1.34 15.04 7.70
N VAL A 52 0.67 14.08 7.05
CA VAL A 52 0.96 12.64 7.23
C VAL A 52 2.26 12.26 6.53
N VAL A 53 2.54 12.82 5.34
CA VAL A 53 3.84 12.61 4.64
C VAL A 53 5.00 13.05 5.51
N GLU A 54 4.92 14.27 6.05
CA GLU A 54 5.96 14.81 6.94
C GLU A 54 6.15 13.96 8.20
N LEU A 55 5.06 13.40 8.74
CA LEU A 55 5.12 12.49 9.87
C LEU A 55 5.84 11.19 9.53
N VAL A 56 5.48 10.56 8.40
CA VAL A 56 6.11 9.29 7.96
C VAL A 56 7.58 9.51 7.67
N GLN A 57 7.96 10.61 6.99
CA GLN A 57 9.35 10.97 6.73
C GLN A 57 10.15 11.24 8.02
N ALA A 58 9.52 11.84 9.03
CA ALA A 58 10.19 12.02 10.32
C ALA A 58 10.50 10.70 11.02
N LEU A 59 9.59 9.71 10.90
CA LEU A 59 9.84 8.36 11.39
C LEU A 59 10.93 7.63 10.61
N ASP A 60 11.15 7.97 9.32
CA ASP A 60 12.26 7.46 8.52
C ASP A 60 13.60 8.02 8.97
N ALA A 61 13.66 9.32 9.23
CA ALA A 61 14.89 9.98 9.67
C ALA A 61 15.40 9.40 11.02
N GLU A 62 14.50 8.99 11.90
CA GLU A 62 14.87 8.28 13.13
C GLU A 62 15.50 6.89 12.86
N MET A 63 15.24 6.28 11.69
CA MET A 63 15.86 5.01 11.29
C MET A 63 17.26 5.19 10.72
N ASP A 64 17.49 6.26 9.93
CA ASP A 64 18.76 6.49 9.26
C ASP A 64 19.90 6.79 10.27
N GLU A 65 19.58 7.30 11.45
CA GLU A 65 20.55 7.45 12.57
C GLU A 65 21.06 6.09 13.07
N PHE A 66 20.38 4.97 12.77
CA PHE A 66 20.83 3.61 13.14
C PHE A 66 21.53 2.86 11.99
N ASP A 67 21.49 3.37 10.76
CA ASP A 67 21.99 2.70 9.52
C ASP A 67 23.06 3.54 8.79
N ASP A 68 24.07 4.05 9.49
CA ASP A 68 25.08 5.01 8.98
C ASP A 68 26.04 4.46 7.90
N ASP A 69 25.76 3.31 7.26
CA ASP A 69 26.66 2.66 6.28
C ASP A 69 25.99 2.04 5.03
N ALA A 70 24.88 2.53 4.49
CA ALA A 70 24.27 1.93 3.29
C ALA A 70 24.01 2.91 2.14
N ASP A 71 24.67 2.64 1.02
CA ASP A 71 24.63 3.31 -0.29
C ASP A 71 23.20 3.51 -0.84
N THR A 72 22.65 4.69 -0.62
CA THR A 72 21.28 5.10 -0.99
C THR A 72 21.14 5.48 -2.46
N SER A 73 22.22 5.57 -3.22
CA SER A 73 22.26 6.20 -4.55
C SER A 73 21.62 5.38 -5.68
N VAL A 74 21.44 4.07 -5.53
CA VAL A 74 20.98 3.19 -6.63
C VAL A 74 19.46 2.94 -6.60
N ARG A 75 18.80 3.18 -5.47
CA ARG A 75 17.36 2.88 -5.29
C ARG A 75 16.41 3.91 -5.92
N GLN A 76 16.88 5.13 -6.19
CA GLN A 76 16.03 6.24 -6.68
C GLN A 76 15.72 6.22 -8.18
N ALA A 77 16.36 5.36 -8.99
CA ALA A 77 16.28 5.44 -10.45
C ALA A 77 15.18 4.60 -11.12
N LEU A 78 14.53 3.69 -10.40
CA LEU A 78 13.51 2.77 -10.99
C LEU A 78 12.10 3.15 -10.55
N SER A 79 11.17 3.23 -11.52
CA SER A 79 9.74 3.38 -11.25
C SER A 79 9.24 2.26 -10.34
N TRP A 80 8.35 2.56 -9.38
CA TRP A 80 7.81 1.58 -8.45
C TRP A 80 7.13 0.40 -9.17
N HIS A 81 6.52 0.63 -10.32
CA HIS A 81 5.94 -0.39 -11.18
C HIS A 81 6.98 -1.45 -11.60
N GLN A 82 8.22 -1.03 -11.84
CA GLN A 82 9.32 -1.93 -12.20
C GLN A 82 9.84 -2.70 -10.99
N ARG A 83 9.81 -2.11 -9.79
CA ARG A 83 10.27 -2.76 -8.55
C ARG A 83 9.34 -3.87 -8.08
N VAL A 84 8.03 -3.72 -8.24
CA VAL A 84 7.03 -4.75 -7.89
C VAL A 84 7.12 -5.96 -8.84
N ALA A 85 7.53 -5.73 -10.10
CA ALA A 85 7.66 -6.77 -11.12
C ALA A 85 8.99 -7.55 -11.05
N VAL A 86 10.04 -7.02 -10.40
CA VAL A 86 11.33 -7.69 -10.28
C VAL A 86 11.30 -8.72 -9.16
N ASP A 87 11.43 -9.96 -9.53
CA ASP A 87 11.46 -11.16 -8.69
C ASP A 87 12.53 -11.03 -7.57
N GLY A 88 12.12 -11.39 -6.34
CA GLY A 88 12.83 -11.16 -5.09
C GLY A 88 14.13 -11.96 -4.89
N ASN A 89 15.12 -11.78 -5.74
CA ASN A 89 16.41 -12.42 -5.54
C ASN A 89 17.55 -11.38 -5.68
N GLN A 90 17.87 -10.71 -4.61
CA GLN A 90 19.14 -10.12 -4.18
C GLN A 90 18.94 -8.89 -3.28
N SER A 91 18.46 -9.13 -2.06
CA SER A 91 18.80 -8.20 -0.98
C SER A 91 20.00 -8.81 -0.26
N GLN A 92 21.17 -8.21 -0.43
CA GLN A 92 22.30 -8.44 0.47
C GLN A 92 21.83 -8.04 1.86
N ALA A 93 21.51 -9.05 2.66
CA ALA A 93 21.15 -8.90 4.04
C ALA A 93 22.43 -8.50 4.78
N MET A 94 22.63 -7.19 5.02
CA MET A 94 23.46 -6.76 6.14
C MET A 94 22.87 -7.42 7.37
N THR A 95 23.70 -8.11 8.13
CA THR A 95 23.29 -8.85 9.32
C THR A 95 23.02 -7.88 10.47
N LEU A 96 21.81 -7.29 10.45
CA LEU A 96 21.29 -6.55 11.60
C LEU A 96 21.26 -7.46 12.81
N SER A 97 21.58 -6.94 13.98
CA SER A 97 21.37 -7.69 15.23
C SER A 97 19.87 -8.07 15.34
N PRO A 98 19.53 -9.18 16.02
CA PRO A 98 18.12 -9.58 16.19
C PRO A 98 17.25 -8.48 16.81
N GLU A 99 17.82 -7.66 17.69
CA GLU A 99 17.15 -6.53 18.32
C GLU A 99 16.91 -5.38 17.36
N GLN A 100 17.90 -5.05 16.52
CA GLN A 100 17.75 -4.03 15.46
C GLN A 100 16.72 -4.46 14.41
N ALA A 101 16.71 -5.74 14.04
CA ALA A 101 15.74 -6.29 13.12
C ALA A 101 14.30 -6.21 13.67
N ALA A 102 14.12 -6.49 14.97
CA ALA A 102 12.84 -6.39 15.65
C ALA A 102 12.36 -4.94 15.75
N ASN A 103 13.26 -4.01 16.08
CA ASN A 103 12.92 -2.57 16.15
C ASN A 103 12.53 -2.02 14.78
N LYS A 104 13.28 -2.40 13.74
CA LYS A 104 12.95 -2.03 12.35
C LYS A 104 11.57 -2.57 11.94
N ALA A 105 11.29 -3.83 12.19
CA ALA A 105 9.99 -4.42 11.87
C ALA A 105 8.84 -3.73 12.63
N ALA A 106 9.02 -3.36 13.88
CA ALA A 106 8.04 -2.63 14.68
C ALA A 106 7.77 -1.23 14.11
N LEU A 107 8.82 -0.54 13.65
CA LEU A 107 8.70 0.79 13.06
C LEU A 107 8.06 0.73 11.68
N ASP A 108 8.44 -0.23 10.84
CA ASP A 108 7.80 -0.48 9.53
C ASP A 108 6.31 -0.78 9.69
N ALA A 109 5.94 -1.60 10.69
CA ALA A 109 4.55 -1.87 11.01
C ALA A 109 3.78 -0.61 11.44
N ARG A 110 4.43 0.26 12.23
CA ARG A 110 3.85 1.55 12.65
C ARG A 110 3.63 2.47 11.46
N ARG A 111 4.61 2.61 10.59
CA ARG A 111 4.52 3.41 9.36
C ARG A 111 3.40 2.94 8.46
N LEU A 112 3.32 1.63 8.22
CA LEU A 112 2.22 1.03 7.43
C LEU A 112 0.86 1.30 8.05
N LEU A 113 0.73 1.22 9.36
CA LEU A 113 -0.53 1.50 10.04
C LEU A 113 -0.95 2.96 9.89
N ILE A 114 0.00 3.91 9.94
CA ILE A 114 -0.25 5.33 9.69
C ILE A 114 -0.69 5.53 8.23
N VAL A 115 0.06 4.98 7.26
CA VAL A 115 -0.24 5.07 5.83
C VAL A 115 -1.61 4.44 5.52
N ARG A 116 -1.89 3.25 6.02
CA ARG A 116 -3.19 2.60 5.88
C ARG A 116 -4.31 3.48 6.40
N SER A 117 -4.16 3.97 7.63
CA SER A 117 -5.18 4.82 8.28
C SER A 117 -5.40 6.14 7.52
N MET A 118 -4.38 6.67 6.86
CA MET A 118 -4.49 7.81 5.96
C MET A 118 -5.27 7.44 4.70
N LEU A 119 -4.89 6.35 4.02
CA LEU A 119 -5.52 5.89 2.78
C LEU A 119 -7.03 5.61 2.96
N GLU A 120 -7.44 5.09 4.11
CA GLU A 120 -8.85 4.86 4.46
C GLU A 120 -9.68 6.16 4.61
N ARG A 121 -9.03 7.34 4.68
CA ARG A 121 -9.66 8.65 4.94
C ARG A 121 -9.63 9.60 3.77
N ILE A 122 -8.90 9.28 2.72
CA ILE A 122 -8.78 10.13 1.53
C ILE A 122 -9.65 9.59 0.40
N ALA A 123 -10.09 10.50 -0.46
CA ALA A 123 -10.84 10.17 -1.68
C ALA A 123 -10.23 10.84 -2.93
N CYS A 124 -9.05 11.48 -2.79
CA CYS A 124 -8.34 12.11 -3.91
C CYS A 124 -7.56 11.06 -4.71
N SER A 125 -7.35 11.35 -6.01
CA SER A 125 -6.48 10.52 -6.85
C SER A 125 -5.02 10.64 -6.42
N LEU A 126 -4.30 9.52 -6.43
CA LEU A 126 -2.85 9.48 -6.13
C LEU A 126 -2.00 10.17 -7.20
N GLN A 127 -2.56 10.41 -8.40
CA GLN A 127 -1.83 11.05 -9.51
C GLN A 127 -1.64 12.55 -9.33
N ASP A 128 -2.43 13.16 -8.45
CA ASP A 128 -2.44 14.63 -8.30
C ASP A 128 -1.33 15.12 -7.36
N ASP A 129 -0.62 14.22 -6.66
CA ASP A 129 0.40 14.59 -5.68
C ASP A 129 1.61 13.65 -5.71
N ALA A 130 2.77 14.18 -6.13
CA ALA A 130 4.04 13.45 -6.15
C ALA A 130 4.48 12.94 -4.75
N SER A 131 4.03 13.61 -3.69
CA SER A 131 4.33 13.19 -2.30
C SER A 131 3.69 11.85 -1.96
N LEU A 132 2.53 11.54 -2.54
CA LEU A 132 1.85 10.26 -2.36
C LEU A 132 2.56 9.12 -3.09
N GLU A 133 3.17 9.41 -4.25
CA GLU A 133 3.99 8.42 -4.96
C GLU A 133 5.18 7.97 -4.10
N GLY A 134 5.84 8.90 -3.40
CA GLY A 134 6.91 8.61 -2.44
C GLY A 134 6.44 7.70 -1.30
N LEU A 135 5.27 7.99 -0.72
CA LEU A 135 4.68 7.15 0.34
C LEU A 135 4.37 5.72 -0.11
N ILE A 136 4.04 5.51 -1.38
CA ILE A 136 3.85 4.17 -1.93
C ILE A 136 5.18 3.45 -2.07
N GLN A 137 6.20 4.13 -2.60
CA GLN A 137 7.48 3.52 -2.94
C GLN A 137 8.30 3.13 -1.70
N GLU A 138 8.37 3.98 -0.71
CA GLU A 138 9.25 3.78 0.44
C GLU A 138 8.69 2.81 1.47
N PRO A 139 7.47 3.00 2.03
CA PRO A 139 6.98 2.07 3.06
C PRO A 139 6.22 0.85 2.52
N ILE A 140 5.49 0.96 1.38
CA ILE A 140 4.59 -0.12 0.94
C ILE A 140 5.33 -1.19 0.12
N VAL A 141 6.10 -0.79 -0.90
CA VAL A 141 6.73 -1.75 -1.82
C VAL A 141 7.68 -2.73 -1.12
N PRO A 142 8.58 -2.31 -0.22
CA PRO A 142 9.45 -3.23 0.50
C PRO A 142 8.69 -4.22 1.38
N THR A 143 7.58 -3.79 1.98
CA THR A 143 6.81 -4.63 2.89
C THR A 143 5.98 -5.69 2.17
N VAL A 144 5.49 -5.43 0.96
CA VAL A 144 4.83 -6.44 0.11
C VAL A 144 5.78 -7.61 -0.20
N GLN A 145 7.10 -7.34 -0.26
CA GLN A 145 8.15 -8.34 -0.52
C GLN A 145 8.75 -8.90 0.77
N SER A 146 8.31 -8.45 1.94
CA SER A 146 8.85 -8.88 3.23
C SER A 146 8.69 -10.38 3.46
N ARG A 147 9.68 -10.99 4.13
CA ARG A 147 9.60 -12.37 4.64
C ARG A 147 8.67 -12.47 5.85
N ASP A 148 8.49 -11.39 6.59
CA ASP A 148 7.54 -11.32 7.68
C ASP A 148 6.11 -11.31 7.11
N ALA A 149 5.33 -12.33 7.47
CA ALA A 149 3.96 -12.50 6.99
C ALA A 149 3.02 -11.38 7.44
N ALA A 150 3.20 -10.85 8.66
CA ALA A 150 2.37 -9.78 9.20
C ALA A 150 2.64 -8.46 8.48
N LEU A 151 3.91 -8.12 8.24
CA LEU A 151 4.29 -6.94 7.46
C LEU A 151 3.81 -7.05 6.01
N ARG A 152 3.97 -8.24 5.39
CA ARG A 152 3.51 -8.48 4.02
C ARG A 152 1.99 -8.33 3.89
N GLU A 153 1.22 -8.85 4.85
CA GLU A 153 -0.24 -8.69 4.89
C GLU A 153 -0.62 -7.21 4.94
N GLN A 154 -0.01 -6.43 5.83
CA GLN A 154 -0.27 -4.99 5.95
C GLN A 154 0.12 -4.23 4.68
N GLY A 155 1.26 -4.56 4.08
CA GLY A 155 1.71 -3.98 2.81
C GLY A 155 0.72 -4.24 1.67
N LEU A 156 0.19 -5.46 1.55
CA LEU A 156 -0.82 -5.83 0.55
C LEU A 156 -2.13 -5.05 0.75
N VAL A 157 -2.57 -4.87 2.00
CA VAL A 157 -3.76 -4.04 2.31
C VAL A 157 -3.53 -2.59 1.86
N CYS A 158 -2.37 -2.00 2.19
CA CYS A 158 -2.04 -0.64 1.77
C CYS A 158 -1.98 -0.52 0.23
N LEU A 159 -1.37 -1.49 -0.45
CA LEU A 159 -1.31 -1.52 -1.91
C LEU A 159 -2.71 -1.65 -2.54
N GLY A 160 -3.59 -2.48 -1.96
CA GLY A 160 -4.99 -2.58 -2.33
C GLY A 160 -5.71 -1.23 -2.23
N LEU A 161 -5.58 -0.53 -1.09
CA LEU A 161 -6.17 0.79 -0.88
C LEU A 161 -5.66 1.83 -1.89
N CYS A 162 -4.35 1.85 -2.18
CA CYS A 162 -3.79 2.70 -3.23
C CYS A 162 -4.42 2.41 -4.60
N SER A 163 -4.65 1.14 -4.89
CA SER A 163 -5.24 0.69 -6.16
C SER A 163 -6.72 1.05 -6.29
N LEU A 164 -7.45 1.23 -5.18
CA LEU A 164 -8.81 1.77 -5.22
C LEU A 164 -8.83 3.25 -5.59
N LEU A 165 -7.81 4.00 -5.20
CA LEU A 165 -7.68 5.44 -5.42
C LEU A 165 -7.10 5.80 -6.80
N ASP A 166 -6.35 4.88 -7.43
CA ASP A 166 -5.68 5.12 -8.71
C ASP A 166 -5.76 3.93 -9.66
N ALA A 167 -6.34 4.17 -10.84
CA ALA A 167 -6.52 3.15 -11.87
C ALA A 167 -5.19 2.58 -12.41
N LYS A 168 -4.13 3.39 -12.53
CA LYS A 168 -2.82 2.89 -12.99
C LYS A 168 -2.20 1.94 -11.97
N THR A 169 -2.28 2.29 -10.69
CA THR A 169 -1.87 1.42 -9.60
C THR A 169 -2.68 0.13 -9.60
N ALA A 170 -4.00 0.20 -9.81
CA ALA A 170 -4.88 -0.97 -9.91
C ALA A 170 -4.43 -1.95 -11.00
N LEU A 171 -4.08 -1.44 -12.17
CA LEU A 171 -3.66 -2.24 -13.31
C LEU A 171 -2.35 -3.02 -13.06
N VAL A 172 -1.45 -2.48 -12.25
CA VAL A 172 -0.20 -3.15 -11.85
C VAL A 172 -0.42 -4.10 -10.68
N THR A 173 -1.27 -3.71 -9.74
CA THR A 173 -1.54 -4.50 -8.54
C THR A 173 -2.38 -5.74 -8.84
N PHE A 174 -3.30 -5.63 -9.79
CA PHE A 174 -4.22 -6.72 -10.15
C PHE A 174 -3.51 -8.04 -10.49
N PRO A 175 -2.56 -8.12 -11.45
CA PRO A 175 -1.83 -9.36 -11.75
C PRO A 175 -0.97 -9.83 -10.56
N LEU A 176 -0.48 -8.90 -9.72
CA LEU A 176 0.26 -9.25 -8.52
C LEU A 176 -0.64 -9.96 -7.51
N LEU A 177 -1.86 -9.47 -7.27
CA LEU A 177 -2.84 -10.11 -6.39
C LEU A 177 -3.22 -11.51 -6.90
N LEU A 178 -3.46 -11.66 -8.21
CA LEU A 178 -3.75 -12.97 -8.82
C LEU A 178 -2.61 -13.97 -8.60
N ASN A 179 -1.36 -13.55 -8.73
CA ASN A 179 -0.19 -14.39 -8.47
C ASN A 179 -0.06 -14.74 -6.97
N GLN A 180 -0.35 -13.77 -6.07
CA GLN A 180 -0.34 -14.01 -4.63
C GLN A 180 -1.41 -15.02 -4.21
N ILE A 181 -2.63 -14.91 -4.72
CA ILE A 181 -3.73 -15.84 -4.42
C ILE A 181 -3.35 -17.30 -4.75
N GLN A 182 -2.57 -17.54 -5.82
CA GLN A 182 -2.13 -18.87 -6.18
C GLN A 182 -1.08 -19.47 -5.23
N ARG A 183 -0.37 -18.63 -4.46
CA ARG A 183 0.78 -19.02 -3.64
C ARG A 183 0.54 -18.82 -2.14
N ALA A 184 -0.39 -17.96 -1.78
CA ALA A 184 -0.67 -17.59 -0.41
C ALA A 184 -1.64 -18.59 0.25
N SER A 185 -1.63 -18.58 1.58
CA SER A 185 -2.56 -19.33 2.43
C SER A 185 -2.94 -18.51 3.65
N GLY A 186 -4.02 -18.89 4.33
CA GLY A 186 -4.45 -18.25 5.56
C GLY A 186 -4.86 -16.78 5.37
N SER A 187 -4.44 -15.91 6.29
CA SER A 187 -4.86 -14.49 6.31
C SER A 187 -4.41 -13.72 5.06
N ILE A 188 -3.24 -14.01 4.53
CA ILE A 188 -2.75 -13.34 3.32
C ILE A 188 -3.63 -13.65 2.12
N LEU A 189 -4.04 -14.90 1.96
CA LEU A 189 -4.98 -15.29 0.90
C LEU A 189 -6.30 -14.54 1.03
N ALA A 190 -6.90 -14.51 2.23
CA ALA A 190 -8.14 -13.78 2.48
C ALA A 190 -8.02 -12.29 2.12
N ARG A 191 -6.93 -11.63 2.52
CA ARG A 191 -6.68 -10.21 2.19
C ARG A 191 -6.50 -9.98 0.69
N CYS A 192 -5.78 -10.86 0.00
CA CYS A 192 -5.64 -10.75 -1.46
C CYS A 192 -6.97 -10.90 -2.17
N VAL A 193 -7.83 -11.83 -1.72
CA VAL A 193 -9.16 -12.04 -2.27
C VAL A 193 -10.05 -10.81 -2.00
N GLU A 194 -10.10 -10.29 -0.77
CA GLU A 194 -10.81 -9.06 -0.43
C GLU A 194 -10.39 -7.90 -1.35
N CYS A 195 -9.08 -7.62 -1.44
CA CYS A 195 -8.57 -6.56 -2.31
C CYS A 195 -8.93 -6.78 -3.79
N LEU A 196 -8.90 -8.02 -4.27
CA LEU A 196 -9.26 -8.35 -5.64
C LEU A 196 -10.73 -8.05 -5.94
N PHE A 197 -11.64 -8.40 -5.03
CA PHE A 197 -13.06 -8.08 -5.17
C PHE A 197 -13.32 -6.58 -5.11
N ASP A 198 -12.69 -5.88 -4.17
CA ASP A 198 -12.80 -4.43 -4.06
C ASP A 198 -12.34 -3.73 -5.35
N LEU A 199 -11.20 -4.16 -5.92
CA LEU A 199 -10.70 -3.65 -7.20
C LEU A 199 -11.68 -3.91 -8.35
N THR A 200 -12.26 -5.11 -8.43
CA THR A 200 -13.23 -5.44 -9.50
C THR A 200 -14.51 -4.63 -9.38
N ILE A 201 -14.92 -4.28 -8.17
CA ILE A 201 -16.10 -3.43 -7.91
C ILE A 201 -15.82 -1.98 -8.29
N VAL A 202 -14.67 -1.43 -7.88
CA VAL A 202 -14.34 0.00 -8.04
C VAL A 202 -13.87 0.32 -9.46
N GLN A 203 -12.93 -0.46 -10.01
CA GLN A 203 -12.33 -0.20 -11.31
C GLN A 203 -13.11 -0.82 -12.49
N GLY A 204 -13.97 -1.80 -12.19
CA GLY A 204 -14.70 -2.58 -13.18
C GLY A 204 -13.84 -3.68 -13.82
N ILE A 205 -14.44 -4.85 -13.96
CA ILE A 205 -13.77 -6.04 -14.49
C ILE A 205 -13.26 -5.83 -15.94
N ASP A 206 -13.99 -5.06 -16.74
CA ASP A 206 -13.64 -4.81 -18.14
C ASP A 206 -12.35 -3.99 -18.26
N SER A 207 -12.17 -2.98 -17.40
CA SER A 207 -10.95 -2.17 -17.35
C SER A 207 -9.73 -2.99 -16.93
N LEU A 208 -9.89 -3.86 -15.94
CA LEU A 208 -8.81 -4.73 -15.45
C LEU A 208 -8.44 -5.83 -16.47
N CYS A 209 -9.42 -6.35 -17.20
CA CYS A 209 -9.18 -7.36 -18.24
C CYS A 209 -8.61 -6.79 -19.54
N ALA A 210 -8.91 -5.53 -19.89
CA ALA A 210 -8.42 -4.90 -21.12
C ALA A 210 -6.89 -4.91 -21.21
N GLN A 211 -6.19 -4.67 -20.09
CA GLN A 211 -4.73 -4.71 -20.07
C GLN A 211 -4.16 -6.14 -20.11
N SER A 212 -4.84 -7.11 -19.53
CA SER A 212 -4.43 -8.50 -19.65
C SER A 212 -4.52 -8.97 -21.10
N ALA A 213 -5.47 -8.46 -21.87
CA ALA A 213 -5.60 -8.70 -23.28
C ALA A 213 -4.53 -7.97 -24.12
N ASP A 214 -4.14 -6.74 -23.77
CA ASP A 214 -3.09 -5.98 -24.46
C ASP A 214 -1.69 -6.62 -24.25
N VAL A 215 -1.41 -7.20 -23.10
CA VAL A 215 -0.19 -7.98 -22.84
C VAL A 215 -0.21 -9.31 -23.60
N ALA A 216 -1.36 -9.96 -23.72
CA ALA A 216 -1.52 -11.19 -24.50
C ALA A 216 -1.49 -10.93 -26.01
N ALA A 217 -2.00 -9.77 -26.48
CA ALA A 217 -2.01 -9.40 -27.90
C ALA A 217 -0.61 -9.03 -28.43
N GLN A 218 0.36 -8.70 -27.57
CA GLN A 218 1.77 -8.55 -27.97
C GLN A 218 2.44 -9.89 -28.30
N ASN A 219 1.81 -11.02 -27.93
CA ASN A 219 2.32 -12.39 -28.12
C ASN A 219 1.47 -13.23 -29.08
N GLU A 220 1.14 -12.75 -30.27
CA GLU A 220 0.48 -13.58 -31.31
C GLU A 220 -1.06 -13.71 -31.24
N PHE A 221 -1.84 -12.66 -31.48
CA PHE A 221 -3.18 -12.91 -32.05
C PHE A 221 -3.68 -11.68 -32.84
N ASP A 222 -3.64 -11.80 -34.17
CA ASP A 222 -4.30 -10.90 -35.14
C ASP A 222 -5.80 -11.27 -35.26
N GLY A 223 -6.45 -11.55 -34.16
CA GLY A 223 -7.85 -11.97 -34.10
C GLY A 223 -8.62 -11.15 -33.07
N ASP A 224 -9.56 -10.38 -33.60
CA ASP A 224 -10.67 -9.68 -32.90
C ASP A 224 -10.47 -9.41 -31.40
N ARG A 225 -9.90 -8.24 -31.10
CA ARG A 225 -9.65 -7.73 -29.73
C ARG A 225 -10.88 -7.87 -28.81
N GLU A 226 -12.08 -7.79 -29.39
CA GLU A 226 -13.33 -7.93 -28.65
C GLU A 226 -13.58 -9.38 -28.20
N GLN A 227 -13.21 -10.37 -29.00
CA GLN A 227 -13.30 -11.78 -28.58
C GLN A 227 -12.29 -12.12 -27.51
N GLY A 228 -11.07 -11.59 -27.60
CA GLY A 228 -10.03 -11.73 -26.56
C GLY A 228 -10.47 -11.16 -25.22
N MET A 229 -11.07 -9.95 -25.23
CA MET A 229 -11.60 -9.34 -24.00
C MET A 229 -12.76 -10.13 -23.39
N ARG A 230 -13.69 -10.63 -24.21
CA ARG A 230 -14.80 -11.48 -23.74
C ARG A 230 -14.31 -12.76 -23.11
N PHE A 231 -13.30 -13.39 -23.69
CA PHE A 231 -12.68 -14.60 -23.15
C PHE A 231 -11.98 -14.33 -21.81
N ALA A 232 -11.14 -13.29 -21.74
CA ALA A 232 -10.44 -12.91 -20.50
C ALA A 232 -11.45 -12.58 -19.38
N ARG A 233 -12.51 -11.84 -19.69
CA ARG A 233 -13.60 -11.55 -18.76
C ARG A 233 -14.28 -12.82 -18.25
N GLN A 234 -14.60 -13.75 -19.15
CA GLN A 234 -15.28 -15.00 -18.77
C GLN A 234 -14.38 -15.89 -17.89
N GLN A 235 -13.09 -15.97 -18.20
CA GLN A 235 -12.11 -16.66 -17.36
C GLN A 235 -12.00 -16.02 -15.98
N MET A 236 -11.96 -14.68 -15.92
CA MET A 236 -11.89 -13.95 -14.65
C MET A 236 -13.12 -14.17 -13.81
N ILE A 237 -14.32 -14.10 -14.39
CA ILE A 237 -15.57 -14.37 -13.67
C ILE A 237 -15.57 -15.81 -13.14
N GLY A 238 -15.17 -16.80 -13.97
CA GLY A 238 -15.05 -18.19 -13.55
C GLY A 238 -14.06 -18.38 -12.38
N PHE A 239 -12.93 -17.69 -12.43
CA PHE A 239 -11.95 -17.69 -11.34
C PHE A 239 -12.50 -17.08 -10.05
N LEU A 240 -13.15 -15.92 -10.13
CA LEU A 240 -13.77 -15.26 -8.96
C LEU A 240 -14.86 -16.15 -8.33
N LEU A 241 -15.67 -16.80 -9.16
CA LEU A 241 -16.69 -17.73 -8.67
C LEU A 241 -16.06 -18.95 -7.97
N SER A 242 -14.96 -19.49 -8.53
CA SER A 242 -14.24 -20.60 -7.91
C SER A 242 -13.64 -20.24 -6.54
N LEU A 243 -13.24 -18.99 -6.35
CA LEU A 243 -12.77 -18.50 -5.04
C LEU A 243 -13.89 -18.47 -3.99
N LEU A 244 -15.13 -18.16 -4.40
CA LEU A 244 -16.29 -18.15 -3.51
C LEU A 244 -16.76 -19.57 -3.14
N GLU A 245 -16.56 -20.54 -4.03
CA GLU A 245 -16.94 -21.94 -3.77
C GLU A 245 -15.95 -22.68 -2.85
N HIS A 246 -14.72 -22.15 -2.70
CA HIS A 246 -13.66 -22.82 -1.92
C HIS A 246 -13.80 -22.65 -0.40
N ASP A 247 -14.73 -21.85 0.08
CA ASP A 247 -14.88 -21.50 1.51
C ASP A 247 -15.72 -22.52 2.32
N ASP A 248 -16.31 -23.53 1.69
CA ASP A 248 -17.18 -24.51 2.38
C ASP A 248 -16.47 -25.79 2.86
N SER A 249 -15.12 -25.82 2.87
CA SER A 249 -14.38 -27.08 3.09
C SER A 249 -13.47 -27.13 4.32
N HIS A 250 -13.56 -26.16 5.26
CA HIS A 250 -12.75 -26.26 6.50
C HIS A 250 -13.53 -25.84 7.74
#